data_c237c09688f18b9a4d840b5aaeed08d7
#
_entry.id   c237c09688f18b9a4d840b5aaeed08d7
#
_cell.length_a   1.000
_cell.length_b   1.000
_cell.length_c   1.000
_cell.angle_alpha   90.00
_cell.angle_beta   90.00
_cell.angle_gamma   90.00
#
_symmetry.space_group_name_H-M   'P 1'
#
loop_
_entity.id
_entity.type
_entity.pdbx_description
1 polymer ?
#
loop_
_entity_poly.entity_id
_entity_poly.type
_entity_poly.pdbx_seq_one_letter_code
_entity_poly.pdbx_strand_id
1 'polypeptide(L)'
;MPTPNKAQPPKTKYRWIRSALNVLLILLLTIVLIIPGVLRLIYRADSQVALGNAKSVRVAFQVIGTKAYGSNGPFGDVSHKGGVADGLYDEIIKLSKSPGEFWVLQTDETGYQVLRFLYQEGEYTVWYQADDPSPYKVYHEETMIDTGD
;
A
#
# COMPACT_ATOMS: atom_id res chain seq x y z
N MET A 1 -74.08 -29.82 24.09
CA MET A 1 -72.80 -30.26 23.42
C MET A 1 -71.81 -29.12 23.53
N PRO A 2 -70.74 -29.25 24.25
CA PRO A 2 -69.71 -28.21 24.29
C PRO A 2 -68.87 -28.23 22.99
N THR A 3 -68.72 -27.06 22.39
CA THR A 3 -67.85 -26.85 21.16
C THR A 3 -66.37 -27.04 21.48
N PRO A 4 -65.61 -27.73 20.64
CA PRO A 4 -64.17 -27.89 20.90
C PRO A 4 -63.45 -26.57 20.78
N ASN A 5 -62.76 -26.22 21.85
CA ASN A 5 -61.86 -25.06 21.91
C ASN A 5 -60.70 -25.23 20.92
N LYS A 6 -60.70 -24.47 19.82
CA LYS A 6 -59.58 -24.42 18.88
C LYS A 6 -58.37 -23.85 19.60
N ALA A 7 -57.41 -24.69 19.95
CA ALA A 7 -56.11 -24.29 20.44
C ALA A 7 -55.45 -23.29 19.48
N GLN A 8 -55.29 -22.04 19.90
CA GLN A 8 -54.54 -21.06 19.14
C GLN A 8 -53.05 -21.44 19.16
N PRO A 9 -52.37 -21.43 18.02
CA PRO A 9 -50.94 -21.70 18.00
C PRO A 9 -50.18 -20.62 18.81
N PRO A 10 -49.06 -20.97 19.46
CA PRO A 10 -48.35 -20.08 20.37
C PRO A 10 -47.73 -18.91 19.57
N LYS A 11 -48.30 -17.74 19.72
CA LYS A 11 -47.87 -16.46 19.12
C LYS A 11 -46.46 -16.03 19.57
N THR A 12 -45.89 -16.64 20.61
CA THR A 12 -44.57 -16.32 21.19
C THR A 12 -43.40 -16.74 20.35
N LYS A 13 -43.46 -17.87 19.62
CA LYS A 13 -42.36 -18.34 18.75
C LYS A 13 -42.11 -17.37 17.59
N TYR A 14 -43.14 -16.81 16.99
CA TYR A 14 -43.00 -15.87 15.87
C TYR A 14 -42.41 -14.52 16.29
N ARG A 15 -42.69 -14.07 17.49
CA ARG A 15 -42.14 -12.80 18.03
C ARG A 15 -40.63 -12.91 18.26
N TRP A 16 -40.17 -14.03 18.79
CA TRP A 16 -38.73 -14.28 19.02
C TRP A 16 -37.94 -14.41 17.71
N ILE A 17 -38.46 -15.13 16.73
CA ILE A 17 -37.90 -15.27 15.41
C ILE A 17 -37.78 -13.91 14.69
N ARG A 18 -38.81 -13.08 14.74
CA ARG A 18 -38.78 -11.73 14.16
C ARG A 18 -37.75 -10.83 14.84
N SER A 19 -37.63 -10.91 16.16
CA SER A 19 -36.62 -10.17 16.91
C SER A 19 -35.20 -10.63 16.57
N ALA A 20 -34.97 -11.93 16.51
CA ALA A 20 -33.68 -12.50 16.09
C ALA A 20 -33.33 -12.12 14.65
N LEU A 21 -34.30 -12.13 13.74
CA LEU A 21 -34.09 -11.72 12.35
C LEU A 21 -33.74 -10.23 12.24
N ASN A 22 -34.41 -9.36 13.03
CA ASN A 22 -34.07 -7.93 13.06
C ASN A 22 -32.66 -7.67 13.62
N VAL A 23 -32.27 -8.37 14.68
CA VAL A 23 -30.90 -8.26 15.23
C VAL A 23 -29.86 -8.73 14.20
N LEU A 24 -30.13 -9.85 13.54
CA LEU A 24 -29.27 -10.36 12.47
C LEU A 24 -29.15 -9.35 11.31
N LEU A 25 -30.26 -8.76 10.90
CA LEU A 25 -30.28 -7.75 9.83
C LEU A 25 -29.49 -6.51 10.21
N ILE A 26 -29.64 -6.01 11.45
CA ILE A 26 -28.88 -4.86 11.95
C ILE A 26 -27.38 -5.20 11.99
N LEU A 27 -27.01 -6.38 12.49
CA LEU A 27 -25.63 -6.83 12.53
C LEU A 27 -25.02 -6.89 11.12
N LEU A 28 -25.73 -7.48 10.16
CA LEU A 28 -25.30 -7.58 8.77
C LEU A 28 -25.14 -6.20 8.12
N LEU A 29 -26.08 -5.29 8.36
CA LEU A 29 -26.01 -3.91 7.87
C LEU A 29 -24.81 -3.16 8.47
N THR A 30 -24.56 -3.35 9.77
CA THR A 30 -23.42 -2.76 10.48
C THR A 30 -22.09 -3.25 9.88
N ILE A 31 -21.98 -4.56 9.63
CA ILE A 31 -20.79 -5.17 9.00
C ILE A 31 -20.57 -4.58 7.61
N VAL A 32 -21.60 -4.51 6.77
CA VAL A 32 -21.53 -3.98 5.40
C VAL A 32 -21.11 -2.50 5.38
N LEU A 33 -21.50 -1.70 6.37
CA LEU A 33 -21.14 -0.29 6.45
C LEU A 33 -19.75 -0.06 7.05
N ILE A 34 -19.33 -0.87 8.02
CA ILE A 34 -18.05 -0.67 8.74
C ILE A 34 -16.87 -1.23 7.93
N ILE A 35 -17.01 -2.41 7.30
CA ILE A 35 -15.91 -3.07 6.60
C ILE A 35 -15.27 -2.16 5.54
N PRO A 36 -15.98 -1.50 4.62
CA PRO A 36 -15.36 -0.64 3.62
C PRO A 36 -14.58 0.54 4.23
N GLY A 37 -15.09 1.10 5.33
CA GLY A 37 -14.41 2.18 6.04
C GLY A 37 -13.09 1.74 6.68
N VAL A 38 -13.09 0.58 7.33
CA VAL A 38 -11.89 0.00 7.95
C VAL A 38 -10.86 -0.39 6.89
N LEU A 39 -11.26 -1.03 5.80
CA LEU A 39 -10.36 -1.39 4.70
C LEU A 39 -9.69 -0.15 4.10
N ARG A 40 -10.43 0.94 3.91
CA ARG A 40 -9.88 2.20 3.39
C ARG A 40 -8.82 2.79 4.33
N LEU A 41 -9.02 2.68 5.65
CA LEU A 41 -8.02 3.12 6.64
C LEU A 41 -6.76 2.25 6.61
N ILE A 42 -6.92 0.93 6.47
CA ILE A 42 -5.79 0.00 6.35
C ILE A 42 -4.99 0.31 5.10
N TYR A 43 -5.62 0.42 3.94
CA TYR A 43 -4.93 0.75 2.68
C TYR A 43 -4.19 2.08 2.75
N ARG A 44 -4.77 3.08 3.42
CA ARG A 44 -4.10 4.37 3.62
C ARG A 44 -2.90 4.24 4.56
N ALA A 45 -2.99 3.47 5.63
CA ALA A 45 -1.86 3.24 6.54
C ALA A 45 -0.72 2.49 5.85
N ASP A 46 -1.02 1.42 5.13
CA ASP A 46 -0.02 0.62 4.41
C ASP A 46 0.62 1.42 3.27
N SER A 47 -0.14 2.25 2.56
CA SER A 47 0.39 3.15 1.53
C SER A 47 1.37 4.17 2.09
N GLN A 48 1.14 4.68 3.31
CA GLN A 48 2.08 5.57 4.00
C GLN A 48 3.37 4.85 4.40
N VAL A 49 3.29 3.57 4.79
CA VAL A 49 4.48 2.75 5.08
C VAL A 49 5.30 2.55 3.80
N ALA A 50 4.68 2.13 2.70
CA ALA A 50 5.35 1.97 1.41
C ALA A 50 5.99 3.28 0.93
N LEU A 51 5.29 4.42 1.09
CA LEU A 51 5.82 5.74 0.78
C LEU A 51 7.05 6.08 1.65
N GLY A 52 6.98 5.81 2.95
CA GLY A 52 8.11 6.01 3.88
C GLY A 52 9.33 5.19 3.49
N ASN A 53 9.13 3.92 3.12
CA ASN A 53 10.18 3.03 2.65
C ASN A 53 10.77 3.50 1.30
N ALA A 54 9.95 3.95 0.37
CA ALA A 54 10.41 4.54 -0.89
C ALA A 54 11.26 5.82 -0.66
N LYS A 55 10.85 6.69 0.27
CA LYS A 55 11.65 7.85 0.70
C LYS A 55 13.00 7.43 1.29
N SER A 56 13.05 6.35 2.06
CA SER A 56 14.29 5.77 2.60
C SER A 56 15.21 5.23 1.49
N VAL A 57 14.65 4.56 0.49
CA VAL A 57 15.40 4.11 -0.71
C VAL A 57 15.98 5.30 -1.47
N ARG A 58 15.22 6.39 -1.64
CA ARG A 58 15.73 7.61 -2.27
C ARG A 58 16.91 8.21 -1.52
N VAL A 59 16.86 8.25 -0.18
CA VAL A 59 17.98 8.72 0.64
C VAL A 59 19.20 7.80 0.44
N ALA A 60 19.00 6.49 0.40
CA ALA A 60 20.07 5.53 0.10
C ALA A 60 20.70 5.78 -1.30
N PHE A 61 19.88 6.08 -2.32
CA PHE A 61 20.40 6.48 -3.63
C PHE A 61 21.32 7.70 -3.54
N GLN A 62 20.93 8.74 -2.78
CA GLN A 62 21.74 9.94 -2.63
C GLN A 62 23.08 9.65 -1.96
N VAL A 63 23.09 8.82 -0.92
CA VAL A 63 24.31 8.44 -0.20
C VAL A 63 25.24 7.62 -1.10
N ILE A 64 24.71 6.58 -1.74
CA ILE A 64 25.49 5.68 -2.59
C ILE A 64 25.92 6.38 -3.88
N GLY A 65 25.06 7.19 -4.50
CA GLY A 65 25.42 8.00 -5.68
C GLY A 65 26.54 8.99 -5.38
N THR A 66 26.49 9.67 -4.23
CA THR A 66 27.59 10.57 -3.80
C THR A 66 28.90 9.81 -3.57
N LYS A 67 28.83 8.63 -2.96
CA LYS A 67 30.00 7.74 -2.76
C LYS A 67 30.58 7.28 -4.09
N ALA A 68 29.73 6.84 -5.04
CA ALA A 68 30.15 6.43 -6.37
C ALA A 68 30.80 7.60 -7.15
N TYR A 69 30.20 8.79 -7.10
CA TYR A 69 30.78 10.00 -7.68
C TYR A 69 32.18 10.31 -7.13
N GLY A 70 32.34 10.28 -5.79
CA GLY A 70 33.62 10.55 -5.14
C GLY A 70 34.71 9.52 -5.45
N SER A 71 34.34 8.29 -5.82
CA SER A 71 35.26 7.21 -6.21
C SER A 71 35.44 7.05 -7.72
N ASN A 72 34.80 7.88 -8.55
CA ASN A 72 34.65 7.70 -10.00
C ASN A 72 34.14 6.31 -10.41
N GLY A 73 33.32 5.69 -9.52
CA GLY A 73 32.70 4.41 -9.80
C GLY A 73 31.36 4.56 -10.54
N PRO A 74 30.87 3.51 -11.20
CA PRO A 74 29.55 3.55 -11.83
C PRO A 74 28.44 3.55 -10.77
N PHE A 75 27.30 4.24 -11.05
CA PHE A 75 26.11 4.17 -10.21
C PHE A 75 24.90 3.65 -10.99
N GLY A 76 24.45 4.36 -12.04
CA GLY A 76 23.33 3.95 -12.88
C GLY A 76 23.77 2.91 -13.92
N ASP A 77 23.09 1.77 -13.98
CA ASP A 77 23.28 0.74 -15.00
C ASP A 77 22.00 -0.05 -15.21
N VAL A 78 21.31 0.24 -16.30
CA VAL A 78 20.01 -0.39 -16.64
C VAL A 78 20.12 -1.89 -16.98
N SER A 79 21.32 -2.40 -17.21
CA SER A 79 21.56 -3.81 -17.51
C SER A 79 21.61 -4.68 -16.24
N HIS A 80 21.75 -4.07 -15.08
CA HIS A 80 21.84 -4.73 -13.79
C HIS A 80 20.54 -4.60 -12.97
N LYS A 81 20.43 -5.47 -11.94
CA LYS A 81 19.27 -5.49 -11.03
C LYS A 81 19.02 -4.10 -10.42
N GLY A 82 17.78 -3.66 -10.45
CA GLY A 82 17.37 -2.37 -9.92
C GLY A 82 17.81 -1.15 -10.73
N GLY A 83 18.44 -1.33 -11.90
CA GLY A 83 18.94 -0.22 -12.73
C GLY A 83 20.16 0.48 -12.14
N VAL A 84 20.91 -0.19 -11.28
CA VAL A 84 22.14 0.30 -10.63
C VAL A 84 23.31 -0.65 -10.90
N ALA A 85 24.53 -0.16 -10.80
CA ALA A 85 25.71 -0.96 -11.04
C ALA A 85 25.83 -2.16 -10.08
N ASP A 86 26.57 -3.17 -10.53
CA ASP A 86 26.71 -4.44 -9.80
C ASP A 86 27.14 -4.23 -8.35
N GLY A 87 26.48 -4.97 -7.44
CA GLY A 87 26.70 -4.88 -6.00
C GLY A 87 26.00 -3.70 -5.29
N LEU A 88 25.61 -2.63 -6.01
CA LEU A 88 24.97 -1.47 -5.39
C LEU A 88 23.52 -1.73 -4.97
N TYR A 89 22.82 -2.66 -5.62
CA TYR A 89 21.44 -3.01 -5.26
C TYR A 89 21.34 -3.45 -3.80
N ASP A 90 22.16 -4.41 -3.40
CA ASP A 90 22.15 -4.96 -2.04
C ASP A 90 22.62 -3.93 -1.01
N GLU A 91 23.60 -3.06 -1.39
CA GLU A 91 24.05 -1.98 -0.51
C GLU A 91 22.95 -0.96 -0.27
N ILE A 92 22.17 -0.59 -1.29
CA ILE A 92 21.03 0.32 -1.19
C ILE A 92 19.91 -0.28 -0.32
N ILE A 93 19.54 -1.54 -0.54
CA ILE A 93 18.53 -2.24 0.27
C ILE A 93 18.98 -2.31 1.74
N LYS A 94 20.23 -2.66 2.00
CA LYS A 94 20.78 -2.72 3.35
C LYS A 94 20.78 -1.34 4.03
N LEU A 95 21.11 -0.29 3.31
CA LEU A 95 21.15 1.08 3.84
C LEU A 95 19.76 1.63 4.09
N SER A 96 18.82 1.44 3.17
CA SER A 96 17.44 1.91 3.29
C SER A 96 16.63 1.12 4.31
N LYS A 97 17.00 -0.14 4.58
CA LYS A 97 16.26 -1.12 5.40
C LYS A 97 14.83 -1.35 4.89
N SER A 98 14.61 -1.10 3.60
CA SER A 98 13.29 -1.23 2.98
C SER A 98 13.05 -2.68 2.56
N PRO A 99 11.87 -3.27 2.85
CA PRO A 99 11.59 -4.67 2.54
C PRO A 99 11.23 -4.93 1.08
N GLY A 100 10.92 -3.87 0.31
CA GLY A 100 10.50 -3.96 -1.08
C GLY A 100 11.65 -3.97 -2.07
N GLU A 101 11.29 -3.95 -3.34
CA GLU A 101 12.22 -3.88 -4.46
C GLU A 101 12.15 -2.52 -5.14
N PHE A 102 13.24 -2.12 -5.80
CA PHE A 102 13.26 -0.86 -6.54
C PHE A 102 13.86 -1.04 -7.94
N TRP A 103 13.52 -0.09 -8.81
CA TRP A 103 14.11 0.05 -10.16
C TRP A 103 14.36 1.52 -10.45
N VAL A 104 15.61 1.87 -10.72
CA VAL A 104 16.00 3.18 -11.22
C VAL A 104 15.63 3.23 -12.70
N LEU A 105 14.77 4.18 -13.05
CA LEU A 105 14.27 4.36 -14.41
C LEU A 105 15.00 5.46 -15.16
N GLN A 106 15.51 6.46 -14.43
CA GLN A 106 16.21 7.58 -15.01
C GLN A 106 17.17 8.21 -13.99
N THR A 107 18.38 8.51 -14.43
CA THR A 107 19.36 9.34 -13.73
C THR A 107 19.53 10.67 -14.45
N ASP A 108 20.19 11.62 -13.78
CA ASP A 108 20.65 12.85 -14.41
C ASP A 108 21.75 12.60 -15.48
N GLU A 109 22.21 13.65 -16.12
CA GLU A 109 23.27 13.57 -17.14
C GLU A 109 24.60 13.01 -16.60
N THR A 110 24.84 13.18 -15.30
CA THR A 110 26.06 12.65 -14.64
C THR A 110 25.95 11.16 -14.33
N GLY A 111 24.75 10.60 -14.31
CA GLY A 111 24.48 9.19 -13.98
C GLY A 111 24.47 8.88 -12.49
N TYR A 112 24.60 9.88 -11.60
CA TYR A 112 24.71 9.68 -10.15
C TYR A 112 23.47 10.11 -9.35
N GLN A 113 22.64 10.98 -9.91
CA GLN A 113 21.41 11.42 -9.25
C GLN A 113 20.20 10.75 -9.88
N VAL A 114 19.39 10.08 -9.06
CA VAL A 114 18.16 9.44 -9.52
C VAL A 114 17.06 10.48 -9.70
N LEU A 115 16.54 10.59 -10.93
CA LEU A 115 15.43 11.47 -11.29
C LEU A 115 14.10 10.75 -11.25
N ARG A 116 14.08 9.45 -11.60
CA ARG A 116 12.88 8.61 -11.58
C ARG A 116 13.21 7.22 -11.07
N PHE A 117 12.37 6.71 -10.19
CA PHE A 117 12.42 5.31 -9.79
C PHE A 117 11.05 4.79 -9.41
N LEU A 118 10.95 3.48 -9.43
CA LEU A 118 9.81 2.70 -8.96
C LEU A 118 10.25 1.96 -7.69
N TYR A 119 9.38 1.92 -6.71
CA TYR A 119 9.52 1.08 -5.52
C TYR A 119 8.27 0.23 -5.36
N GLN A 120 8.43 -1.06 -5.11
CA GLN A 120 7.31 -1.99 -4.92
C GLN A 120 7.45 -2.74 -3.61
N GLU A 121 6.37 -2.73 -2.81
CA GLU A 121 6.27 -3.44 -1.55
C GLU A 121 4.88 -4.11 -1.46
N GLY A 122 4.84 -5.44 -1.61
CA GLY A 122 3.58 -6.17 -1.69
C GLY A 122 2.72 -5.70 -2.86
N GLU A 123 1.49 -5.27 -2.56
CA GLU A 123 0.52 -4.76 -3.55
C GLU A 123 0.65 -3.24 -3.80
N TYR A 124 1.62 -2.58 -3.12
CA TYR A 124 1.83 -1.14 -3.26
C TYR A 124 3.00 -0.84 -4.17
N THR A 125 2.79 0.12 -5.06
CA THR A 125 3.80 0.64 -5.99
C THR A 125 3.93 2.14 -5.77
N VAL A 126 5.15 2.59 -5.52
CA VAL A 126 5.49 4.01 -5.35
C VAL A 126 6.29 4.46 -6.55
N TRP A 127 5.77 5.44 -7.28
CA TRP A 127 6.46 6.13 -8.35
C TRP A 127 7.07 7.41 -7.80
N TYR A 128 8.33 7.63 -8.10
CA TYR A 128 9.03 8.87 -7.84
C TYR A 128 9.46 9.53 -9.14
N GLN A 129 9.21 10.82 -9.24
CA GLN A 129 9.68 11.67 -10.33
C GLN A 129 10.09 13.04 -9.77
N ALA A 130 11.37 13.41 -9.91
CA ALA A 130 11.94 14.61 -9.31
C ALA A 130 11.30 15.93 -9.78
N ASP A 131 10.88 15.99 -11.05
CA ASP A 131 10.36 17.20 -11.69
C ASP A 131 8.84 17.38 -11.51
N ASP A 132 8.16 16.47 -10.83
CA ASP A 132 6.71 16.54 -10.58
C ASP A 132 6.45 17.43 -9.33
N PRO A 133 5.44 18.32 -9.35
CA PRO A 133 5.02 19.06 -8.15
C PRO A 133 4.67 18.16 -6.97
N SER A 134 4.12 16.97 -7.23
CA SER A 134 3.92 15.89 -6.27
C SER A 134 4.84 14.72 -6.64
N PRO A 135 6.10 14.72 -6.16
CA PRO A 135 7.13 13.81 -6.67
C PRO A 135 6.86 12.34 -6.37
N TYR A 136 6.00 12.03 -5.43
CA TYR A 136 5.62 10.66 -5.08
C TYR A 136 4.16 10.40 -5.41
N LYS A 137 3.91 9.28 -6.10
CA LYS A 137 2.57 8.75 -6.37
C LYS A 137 2.51 7.31 -5.90
N VAL A 138 1.56 6.99 -5.04
CA VAL A 138 1.38 5.65 -4.48
C VAL A 138 0.17 5.00 -5.11
N TYR A 139 0.33 3.76 -5.54
CA TYR A 139 -0.71 2.94 -6.12
C TYR A 139 -0.88 1.66 -5.29
N HIS A 140 -2.10 1.27 -5.07
CA HIS A 140 -2.48 -0.07 -4.63
C HIS A 140 -3.03 -0.79 -5.85
N GLU A 141 -2.31 -1.79 -6.34
CA GLU A 141 -2.53 -2.38 -7.65
C GLU A 141 -2.54 -1.28 -8.75
N GLU A 142 -3.69 -1.03 -9.39
CA GLU A 142 -3.84 0.00 -10.44
C GLU A 142 -4.49 1.29 -9.92
N THR A 143 -4.89 1.35 -8.64
CA THR A 143 -5.60 2.49 -8.06
C THR A 143 -4.65 3.42 -7.33
N MET A 144 -4.60 4.68 -7.74
CA MET A 144 -3.82 5.70 -7.04
C MET A 144 -4.44 6.00 -5.67
N ILE A 145 -3.61 5.99 -4.63
CA ILE A 145 -3.98 6.33 -3.26
C ILE A 145 -3.55 7.77 -2.98
N ASP A 146 -4.50 8.59 -2.55
CA ASP A 146 -4.19 9.93 -2.05
C ASP A 146 -3.53 9.79 -0.67
N THR A 147 -2.24 10.08 -0.62
CA THR A 147 -1.43 10.05 0.60
C THR A 147 -1.44 11.38 1.35
N GLY A 148 -1.96 12.44 0.73
CA GLY A 148 -2.08 13.75 1.35
C GLY A 148 -0.76 14.53 1.49
N ASP A 149 0.25 14.19 0.69
CA ASP A 149 1.54 14.92 0.57
C ASP A 149 1.45 16.01 -0.49
#